data_d551302c634df1319c57fcba99a86f05
#
_entry.id   d551302c634df1319c57fcba99a86f05
#
_cell.length_a   1.000
_cell.length_b   1.000
_cell.length_c   1.000
_cell.angle_alpha   90.00
_cell.angle_beta   90.00
_cell.angle_gamma   90.00
#
_symmetry.space_group_name_H-M   'P 1'
#
loop_
_entity.id
_entity.type
_entity.pdbx_description
1 polymer ?
#
loop_
_entity_poly.entity_id
_entity_poly.type
_entity_poly.pdbx_seq_one_letter_code
_entity_poly.pdbx_strand_id
1 'polypeptide(L)'
;ASLAGRTAEQLIFGETLAGSGGDPNSDLARATRLMLAAETQLGFSDVNPLVYVLPEQAQQQLLYDAELRNRVDARLKRAEAMAAEMLTRHNTALTVIAAKLADVGVMSGDEFRKALARSSGERKAEPVTA
;
A
#
# COMPACT_ATOMS: atom_id res chain seq x y z
N ALA A 1 -3.85 0.31 -0.78
CA ALA A 1 -3.63 0.11 -2.23
C ALA A 1 -2.44 0.93 -2.76
N SER A 2 -2.33 2.20 -2.39
CA SER A 2 -1.27 3.09 -2.93
C SER A 2 0.16 2.63 -2.63
N LEU A 3 0.38 1.92 -1.52
CA LEU A 3 1.70 1.40 -1.14
C LEU A 3 1.96 -0.02 -1.64
N ALA A 4 0.97 -0.71 -2.19
CA ALA A 4 1.09 -2.10 -2.63
C ALA A 4 2.09 -2.24 -3.79
N GLY A 5 2.09 -1.32 -4.74
CA GLY A 5 3.05 -1.32 -5.86
C GLY A 5 4.48 -1.22 -5.38
N ARG A 6 4.77 -0.31 -4.47
CA ARG A 6 6.09 -0.14 -3.85
C ARG A 6 6.53 -1.41 -3.11
N THR A 7 5.64 -2.00 -2.33
CA THR A 7 5.92 -3.22 -1.58
C THR A 7 6.12 -4.42 -2.51
N ALA A 8 5.34 -4.53 -3.58
CA ALA A 8 5.50 -5.57 -4.58
C ALA A 8 6.85 -5.48 -5.30
N GLU A 9 7.28 -4.28 -5.68
CA GLU A 9 8.60 -4.05 -6.27
C GLU A 9 9.72 -4.50 -5.32
N GLN A 10 9.61 -4.15 -4.05
CA GLN A 10 10.60 -4.53 -3.04
C GLN A 10 10.66 -6.04 -2.82
N LEU A 11 9.53 -6.74 -2.84
CA LEU A 11 9.47 -8.20 -2.68
C LEU A 11 10.02 -8.95 -3.89
N ILE A 12 9.80 -8.44 -5.10
CA ILE A 12 10.17 -9.11 -6.36
C ILE A 12 11.61 -8.75 -6.76
N PHE A 13 11.98 -7.48 -6.68
CA PHE A 13 13.26 -6.97 -7.16
C PHE A 13 14.28 -6.67 -6.05
N GLY A 14 13.87 -6.74 -4.78
CA GLY A 14 14.70 -6.39 -3.63
C GLY A 14 14.93 -4.89 -3.46
N GLU A 15 14.37 -4.06 -4.32
CA GLU A 15 14.50 -2.60 -4.28
C GLU A 15 13.21 -1.91 -4.72
N THR A 16 13.05 -0.67 -4.31
CA THR A 16 11.96 0.20 -4.76
C THR A 16 12.42 1.11 -5.89
N LEU A 17 11.67 1.12 -6.98
CA LEU A 17 11.97 1.99 -8.11
C LEU A 17 11.51 3.43 -7.85
N ALA A 18 12.17 4.39 -8.49
CA ALA A 18 11.88 5.82 -8.34
C ALA A 18 10.45 6.20 -8.72
N GLY A 19 9.76 5.39 -9.55
CA GLY A 19 8.36 5.63 -9.93
C GLY A 19 7.36 5.54 -8.79
N SER A 20 7.72 4.91 -7.66
CA SER A 20 6.87 4.86 -6.47
C SER A 20 7.00 6.08 -5.55
N GLY A 21 7.96 6.97 -5.82
CA GLY A 21 8.20 8.19 -5.06
C GLY A 21 8.80 9.27 -5.97
N GLY A 22 9.09 10.43 -5.39
CA GLY A 22 9.76 11.56 -6.06
C GLY A 22 8.88 12.48 -6.90
N ASP A 23 7.78 12.00 -7.44
CA ASP A 23 6.79 12.78 -8.19
C ASP A 23 5.64 13.21 -7.26
N PRO A 24 5.11 14.47 -7.35
CA PRO A 24 3.94 14.90 -6.60
C PRO A 24 2.69 14.04 -6.81
N ASN A 25 2.62 13.30 -7.91
CA ASN A 25 1.51 12.38 -8.22
C ASN A 25 1.87 10.90 -7.97
N SER A 26 3.04 10.62 -7.41
CA SER A 26 3.45 9.25 -7.08
C SER A 26 2.53 8.62 -6.03
N ASP A 27 2.54 7.31 -5.95
CA ASP A 27 1.78 6.56 -4.95
C ASP A 27 2.17 6.95 -3.53
N LEU A 28 3.45 7.21 -3.28
CA LEU A 28 3.93 7.67 -1.98
C LEU A 28 3.37 9.04 -1.63
N ALA A 29 3.36 9.98 -2.58
CA ALA A 29 2.80 11.33 -2.36
C ALA A 29 1.29 11.27 -2.09
N ARG A 30 0.57 10.44 -2.83
CA ARG A 30 -0.88 10.23 -2.63
C ARG A 30 -1.19 9.59 -1.29
N ALA A 31 -0.43 8.57 -0.90
CA ALA A 31 -0.55 7.93 0.40
C ALA A 31 -0.26 8.90 1.53
N THR A 32 0.78 9.72 1.41
CA THR A 32 1.13 10.75 2.40
C THR A 32 -0.01 11.76 2.57
N ARG A 33 -0.58 12.27 1.48
CA ARG A 33 -1.73 13.19 1.54
C ARG A 33 -2.94 12.57 2.24
N LEU A 34 -3.22 11.29 1.97
CA LEU A 34 -4.34 10.58 2.60
C LEU A 34 -4.12 10.44 4.12
N MET A 35 -2.93 10.04 4.54
CA MET A 35 -2.62 9.87 5.96
C MET A 35 -2.55 11.22 6.70
N LEU A 36 -2.08 12.25 6.04
CA LEU A 36 -2.14 13.63 6.57
C LEU A 36 -3.59 14.08 6.75
N ALA A 37 -4.46 13.83 5.78
CA ALA A 37 -5.89 14.12 5.88
C ALA A 37 -6.55 13.32 7.03
N ALA A 38 -6.16 12.08 7.25
CA ALA A 38 -6.65 11.28 8.37
C ALA A 38 -6.31 11.94 9.72
N GLU A 39 -5.12 12.50 9.86
CA GLU A 39 -4.67 13.19 11.08
C GLU A 39 -5.31 14.58 11.26
N THR A 40 -5.63 15.28 10.19
CA THR A 40 -5.96 16.71 10.26
C THR A 40 -7.37 17.05 9.82
N GLN A 41 -8.07 16.18 9.11
CA GLN A 41 -9.35 16.49 8.46
C GLN A 41 -10.46 15.48 8.72
N LEU A 42 -10.12 14.19 8.82
CA LEU A 42 -11.09 13.11 8.82
C LEU A 42 -11.51 12.63 10.21
N GLY A 43 -10.99 13.24 11.27
CA GLY A 43 -11.33 12.87 12.64
C GLY A 43 -10.72 11.56 13.12
N PHE A 44 -9.67 11.05 12.45
CA PHE A 44 -8.99 9.81 12.83
C PHE A 44 -7.74 10.02 13.69
N SER A 45 -7.44 11.27 14.07
CA SER A 45 -6.33 11.56 14.96
C SER A 45 -6.64 11.14 16.39
N ASP A 46 -5.69 10.48 17.05
CA ASP A 46 -5.80 10.15 18.48
C ASP A 46 -5.55 11.38 19.38
N VAL A 47 -4.92 12.42 18.84
CA VAL A 47 -4.53 13.63 19.57
C VAL A 47 -5.61 14.71 19.49
N ASN A 48 -6.07 15.02 18.27
CA ASN A 48 -7.04 16.09 18.02
C ASN A 48 -8.14 15.62 17.05
N PRO A 49 -9.00 14.66 17.44
CA PRO A 49 -9.95 14.05 16.50
C PRO A 49 -11.06 14.99 16.04
N LEU A 50 -11.30 16.07 16.77
CA LEU A 50 -12.39 17.01 16.46
C LEU A 50 -11.88 18.32 15.80
N VAL A 51 -10.60 18.42 15.54
CA VAL A 51 -10.02 19.60 14.91
C VAL A 51 -9.83 19.36 13.42
N TYR A 52 -10.35 20.27 12.62
CA TYR A 52 -10.16 20.30 11.18
C TYR A 52 -9.10 21.32 10.79
N VAL A 53 -8.12 20.91 10.02
CA VAL A 53 -7.09 21.78 9.45
C VAL A 53 -7.25 21.80 7.92
N LEU A 54 -7.26 23.00 7.33
CA LEU A 54 -7.33 23.14 5.88
C LEU A 54 -6.17 22.38 5.19
N PRO A 55 -6.39 21.73 4.03
CA PRO A 55 -5.36 20.92 3.37
C PRO A 55 -4.05 21.66 3.13
N GLU A 56 -4.09 22.91 2.71
CA GLU A 56 -2.90 23.73 2.46
C GLU A 56 -2.11 24.00 3.73
N GLN A 57 -2.82 24.30 4.82
CA GLN A 57 -2.21 24.54 6.13
C GLN A 57 -1.65 23.24 6.72
N ALA A 58 -2.32 22.12 6.52
CA ALA A 58 -1.85 20.81 6.95
C ALA A 58 -0.54 20.44 6.25
N GLN A 59 -0.40 20.69 4.97
CA GLN A 59 0.85 20.47 4.23
C GLN A 59 1.98 21.33 4.77
N GLN A 60 1.73 22.60 5.09
CA GLN A 60 2.71 23.47 5.72
C GLN A 60 3.06 23.00 7.12
N GLN A 61 2.08 22.61 7.91
CA GLN A 61 2.30 22.08 9.26
C GLN A 61 3.16 20.82 9.23
N LEU A 62 3.00 19.96 8.23
CA LEU A 62 3.83 18.77 8.07
C LEU A 62 5.32 19.09 7.97
N LEU A 63 5.68 20.25 7.45
CA LEU A 63 7.08 20.69 7.33
C LEU A 63 7.71 21.09 8.67
N TYR A 64 6.92 21.61 9.59
CA TYR A 64 7.42 22.21 10.83
C TYR A 64 7.08 21.41 12.10
N ASP A 65 6.09 20.54 12.04
CA ASP A 65 5.63 19.75 13.16
C ASP A 65 6.17 18.31 13.07
N ALA A 66 7.22 18.03 13.82
CA ALA A 66 7.85 16.72 13.84
C ALA A 66 6.92 15.62 14.41
N GLU A 67 6.07 15.95 15.37
CA GLU A 67 5.11 14.99 15.94
C GLU A 67 4.07 14.58 14.89
N LEU A 68 3.55 15.54 14.13
CA LEU A 68 2.63 15.25 13.02
C LEU A 68 3.29 14.38 11.97
N ARG A 69 4.52 14.70 11.55
CA ARG A 69 5.28 13.86 10.60
C ARG A 69 5.45 12.44 11.12
N ASN A 70 5.79 12.28 12.39
CA ASN A 70 5.96 10.96 12.99
C ASN A 70 4.66 10.16 13.03
N ARG A 71 3.53 10.80 13.29
CA ARG A 71 2.21 10.14 13.24
C ARG A 71 1.83 9.73 11.82
N VAL A 72 2.06 10.59 10.83
CA VAL A 72 1.84 10.27 9.41
C VAL A 72 2.73 9.11 8.98
N ASP A 73 4.02 9.18 9.29
CA ASP A 73 4.97 8.11 8.99
C ASP A 73 4.57 6.78 9.63
N ALA A 74 4.14 6.79 10.88
CA ALA A 74 3.67 5.59 11.57
C ALA A 74 2.45 4.97 10.90
N ARG A 75 1.51 5.79 10.42
CA ARG A 75 0.36 5.30 9.65
C ARG A 75 0.78 4.69 8.32
N LEU A 76 1.72 5.31 7.63
CA LEU A 76 2.27 4.79 6.37
C LEU A 76 3.01 3.47 6.58
N LYS A 77 3.81 3.37 7.63
CA LYS A 77 4.51 2.12 7.98
C LYS A 77 3.55 0.98 8.31
N ARG A 78 2.47 1.26 9.03
CA ARG A 78 1.43 0.25 9.30
C ARG A 78 0.73 -0.19 8.01
N ALA A 79 0.39 0.73 7.12
CA ALA A 79 -0.22 0.41 5.83
C ALA A 79 0.74 -0.41 4.95
N GLU A 80 2.02 -0.06 4.92
CA GLU A 80 3.05 -0.82 4.21
C GLU A 80 3.19 -2.24 4.77
N ALA A 81 3.22 -2.40 6.08
CA ALA A 81 3.28 -3.70 6.73
C ALA A 81 2.07 -4.58 6.41
N MET A 82 0.87 -4.00 6.40
CA MET A 82 -0.35 -4.70 6.00
C MET A 82 -0.30 -5.11 4.52
N ALA A 83 0.15 -4.24 3.64
CA ALA A 83 0.31 -4.54 2.22
C ALA A 83 1.34 -5.65 2.00
N ALA A 84 2.47 -5.59 2.70
CA ALA A 84 3.51 -6.63 2.64
C ALA A 84 2.99 -7.99 3.10
N GLU A 85 2.21 -8.02 4.17
CA GLU A 85 1.59 -9.25 4.67
C GLU A 85 0.61 -9.85 3.64
N MET A 86 -0.25 -9.01 3.07
CA MET A 86 -1.19 -9.44 2.03
C MET A 86 -0.49 -9.97 0.78
N LEU A 87 0.54 -9.28 0.31
CA LEU A 87 1.33 -9.69 -0.86
C LEU A 87 2.10 -10.98 -0.59
N THR A 88 2.63 -11.16 0.62
CA THR A 88 3.32 -12.40 1.02
C THR A 88 2.35 -13.59 1.03
N ARG A 89 1.14 -13.39 1.56
CA ARG A 89 0.09 -14.43 1.53
C ARG A 89 -0.31 -14.83 0.11
N HIS A 90 -0.28 -13.89 -0.83
CA HIS A 90 -0.70 -14.10 -2.21
C HIS A 90 0.46 -14.13 -3.20
N ASN A 91 1.68 -14.39 -2.73
CA ASN A 91 2.88 -14.36 -3.56
C ASN A 91 2.79 -15.30 -4.77
N THR A 92 2.26 -16.51 -4.60
CA THR A 92 2.07 -17.45 -5.69
C THR A 92 1.11 -16.89 -6.75
N ALA A 93 -0.02 -16.30 -6.32
CA ALA A 93 -0.98 -15.67 -7.23
C ALA A 93 -0.35 -14.49 -7.96
N LEU A 94 0.40 -13.66 -7.25
CA LEU A 94 1.08 -12.50 -7.83
C LEU A 94 2.07 -12.92 -8.91
N THR A 95 2.85 -13.95 -8.67
CA THR A 95 3.81 -14.49 -9.63
C THR A 95 3.12 -15.04 -10.87
N VAL A 96 2.04 -15.80 -10.71
CA VAL A 96 1.25 -16.34 -11.80
C VAL A 96 0.61 -15.23 -12.64
N ILE A 97 0.03 -14.24 -12.00
CA ILE A 97 -0.59 -13.09 -12.66
C ILE A 97 0.45 -12.26 -13.43
N ALA A 98 1.60 -12.02 -12.83
CA ALA A 98 2.69 -11.29 -13.47
C ALA A 98 3.20 -12.01 -14.71
N ALA A 99 3.39 -13.33 -14.64
CA ALA A 99 3.79 -14.15 -15.79
C ALA A 99 2.75 -14.11 -16.91
N LYS A 100 1.46 -14.21 -16.56
CA LYS A 100 0.36 -14.18 -17.52
C LYS A 100 0.20 -12.80 -18.18
N LEU A 101 0.39 -11.71 -17.43
CA LEU A 101 0.39 -10.36 -17.98
C LEU A 101 1.57 -10.11 -18.91
N ALA A 102 2.74 -10.68 -18.61
CA ALA A 102 3.92 -10.58 -19.48
C ALA A 102 3.70 -11.29 -20.82
N ASP A 103 2.99 -12.44 -20.83
CA ASP A 103 2.69 -13.20 -22.05
C ASP A 103 1.58 -12.57 -22.89
N VAL A 104 0.51 -12.08 -22.27
CA VAL A 104 -0.73 -11.67 -22.95
C VAL A 104 -0.85 -10.13 -23.05
N GLY A 105 -0.14 -9.39 -22.20
CA GLY A 105 -0.17 -7.93 -22.13
C GLY A 105 -1.40 -7.34 -21.46
N VAL A 106 -2.51 -8.08 -21.38
CA VAL A 106 -3.77 -7.64 -20.76
C VAL A 106 -4.43 -8.82 -20.04
N MET A 107 -5.02 -8.54 -18.87
CA MET A 107 -5.78 -9.51 -18.10
C MET A 107 -7.12 -8.89 -17.69
N SER A 108 -8.23 -9.62 -17.88
CA SER A 108 -9.54 -9.18 -17.40
C SER A 108 -9.66 -9.31 -15.88
N GLY A 109 -10.58 -8.55 -15.28
CA GLY A 109 -10.85 -8.64 -13.85
C GLY A 109 -11.31 -10.05 -13.41
N ASP A 110 -12.03 -10.76 -14.26
CA ASP A 110 -12.48 -12.12 -13.98
C ASP A 110 -11.33 -13.14 -14.02
N GLU A 111 -10.41 -13.01 -14.96
CA GLU A 111 -9.18 -13.81 -15.01
C GLU A 111 -8.31 -13.58 -13.77
N PHE A 112 -8.21 -12.32 -13.34
CA PHE A 112 -7.50 -11.96 -12.13
C PHE A 112 -8.12 -12.62 -10.89
N ARG A 113 -9.44 -12.55 -10.73
CA ARG A 113 -10.14 -13.19 -9.61
C ARG A 113 -10.03 -14.70 -9.60
N LYS A 114 -10.08 -15.34 -10.77
CA LYS A 114 -9.87 -16.79 -10.90
C LYS A 114 -8.46 -17.19 -10.51
N ALA A 115 -7.46 -16.44 -10.91
CA ALA A 115 -6.06 -16.69 -10.52
C ALA A 115 -5.85 -16.56 -9.00
N LEU A 116 -6.46 -15.55 -8.37
CA LEU A 116 -6.45 -15.39 -6.92
C LEU A 116 -7.13 -16.55 -6.19
N ALA A 117 -8.31 -16.97 -6.67
CA ALA A 117 -9.08 -18.07 -6.07
C ALA A 117 -8.32 -19.41 -6.14
N ARG A 118 -7.67 -19.72 -7.27
CA ARG A 118 -6.84 -20.92 -7.42
C ARG A 118 -5.69 -20.94 -6.44
N SER A 119 -4.98 -19.85 -6.31
CA SER A 119 -3.85 -19.71 -5.39
C SER A 119 -4.28 -19.86 -3.93
N SER A 120 -5.42 -19.30 -3.54
CA SER A 120 -5.98 -19.46 -2.21
C SER A 120 -6.47 -20.89 -1.92
N GLY A 121 -7.00 -21.57 -2.93
CA GLY A 121 -7.42 -22.99 -2.84
C GLY A 121 -6.24 -23.93 -2.65
N GLU A 122 -5.16 -23.72 -3.36
CA GLU A 122 -3.93 -24.51 -3.23
C GLU A 122 -3.30 -24.41 -1.84
N ARG A 123 -3.31 -23.23 -1.23
CA ARG A 123 -2.81 -23.04 0.14
C ARG A 123 -3.64 -23.78 1.19
N LYS A 124 -4.96 -23.88 1.01
CA LYS A 124 -5.83 -24.64 1.91
C LYS A 124 -5.68 -26.15 1.77
N ALA A 125 -5.20 -26.61 0.63
CA ALA A 125 -5.01 -28.03 0.32
C ALA A 125 -3.65 -28.56 0.76
N GLU A 126 -2.67 -27.71 1.09
CA GLU A 126 -1.41 -28.15 1.66
C GLU A 126 -1.62 -28.62 3.10
N PRO A 127 -1.31 -29.91 3.42
CA PRO A 127 -1.38 -30.38 4.79
C PRO A 127 -0.37 -29.61 5.65
N VAL A 128 -0.87 -28.97 6.70
CA VAL A 128 -0.01 -28.40 7.72
C VAL A 128 0.64 -29.59 8.46
N THR A 129 1.81 -29.97 8.02
CA THR A 129 2.67 -30.87 8.79
C THR A 129 3.23 -30.04 9.96
N ALA A 130 2.67 -30.30 11.09
CA ALA A 130 3.21 -29.78 12.33
C ALA A 130 4.61 -30.35 12.59
#